data_808cdff3fa8e418110286c2763d52898
#
_entry.id   808cdff3fa8e418110286c2763d52898
#
_cell.length_a   1.000
_cell.length_b   1.000
_cell.length_c   1.000
_cell.angle_alpha   90.00
_cell.angle_beta   90.00
_cell.angle_gamma   90.00
#
_symmetry.space_group_name_H-M   'P 1'
#
loop_
_entity.id
_entity.type
_entity.pdbx_description
1 polymer ?
#
loop_
_entity_poly.entity_id
_entity_poly.type
_entity_poly.pdbx_seq_one_letter_code
_entity_poly.pdbx_strand_id
1 'polypeptide(L)'
;MKNIVVIGAGTMGNGIAHTFAQTGFKVNLVDVSQEALDRGIKTITTNLDRIIAKGNLTEEQKAETLGNITTFTALSDACGNADLIVEAATENQDLKLKIFKQMDELAPENCILATNTSSISITKIASATKRPEKVIGMHFMNPVPIMKLVEIIKGYSTSKETFDAIFEMSKTLGKVPVEVNDYPGFVANRI
;
A
#
# COMPACT_ATOMS: atom_id res chain seq x y z
N MET A 1 8.14 -0.40 -11.77
CA MET A 1 7.13 0.41 -11.06
C MET A 1 7.81 1.63 -10.47
N LYS A 2 7.21 2.82 -10.61
CA LYS A 2 7.76 4.08 -10.07
C LYS A 2 6.69 4.91 -9.34
N ASN A 3 5.43 4.80 -9.78
CA ASN A 3 4.31 5.60 -9.29
C ASN A 3 3.39 4.71 -8.46
N ILE A 4 3.31 5.00 -7.18
CA ILE A 4 2.55 4.23 -6.20
C ILE A 4 1.37 5.10 -5.72
N VAL A 5 0.20 4.51 -5.63
CA VAL A 5 -0.95 5.14 -4.96
C VAL A 5 -1.23 4.37 -3.67
N VAL A 6 -1.42 5.09 -2.58
CA VAL A 6 -1.83 4.50 -1.29
C VAL A 6 -3.18 5.10 -0.90
N ILE A 7 -4.18 4.25 -0.71
CA ILE A 7 -5.54 4.65 -0.34
C ILE A 7 -5.76 4.45 1.15
N GLY A 8 -6.13 5.53 1.83
CA GLY A 8 -6.25 5.61 3.28
C GLY A 8 -5.00 6.22 3.91
N ALA A 9 -5.17 7.34 4.64
CA ALA A 9 -4.09 8.04 5.35
C ALA A 9 -4.03 7.69 6.85
N GLY A 10 -4.74 6.64 7.27
CA GLY A 10 -4.71 6.11 8.63
C GLY A 10 -3.35 5.50 9.00
N THR A 11 -3.30 4.80 10.15
CA THR A 11 -2.06 4.22 10.70
C THR A 11 -1.29 3.36 9.71
N MET A 12 -1.96 2.48 8.98
CA MET A 12 -1.29 1.61 8.01
C MET A 12 -0.92 2.37 6.74
N GLY A 13 -1.84 3.16 6.17
CA GLY A 13 -1.60 3.85 4.91
C GLY A 13 -0.49 4.89 4.99
N ASN A 14 -0.42 5.71 6.07
CA ASN A 14 0.71 6.62 6.21
C ASN A 14 2.05 5.87 6.35
N GLY A 15 2.08 4.75 7.05
CA GLY A 15 3.28 3.92 7.20
C GLY A 15 3.71 3.27 5.88
N ILE A 16 2.75 2.81 5.06
CA ILE A 16 3.00 2.27 3.71
C ILE A 16 3.55 3.39 2.81
N ALA A 17 2.88 4.55 2.77
CA ALA A 17 3.32 5.71 1.99
C ALA A 17 4.74 6.17 2.39
N HIS A 18 5.01 6.25 3.69
CA HIS A 18 6.35 6.55 4.22
C HIS A 18 7.39 5.57 3.68
N THR A 19 7.13 4.26 3.78
CA THR A 19 8.08 3.22 3.36
C THR A 19 8.40 3.29 1.87
N PHE A 20 7.39 3.45 1.01
CA PHE A 20 7.59 3.63 -0.41
C PHE A 20 8.36 4.92 -0.73
N ALA A 21 7.95 6.06 -0.15
CA ALA A 21 8.57 7.35 -0.41
C ALA A 21 10.03 7.42 0.04
N GLN A 22 10.37 6.83 1.19
CA GLN A 22 11.74 6.75 1.70
C GLN A 22 12.64 5.86 0.84
N THR A 23 12.05 4.90 0.11
CA THR A 23 12.78 4.06 -0.86
C THR A 23 12.91 4.73 -2.24
N GLY A 24 12.39 5.95 -2.42
CA GLY A 24 12.54 6.76 -3.64
C GLY A 24 11.39 6.63 -4.64
N PHE A 25 10.29 5.96 -4.29
CA PHE A 25 9.10 5.89 -5.15
C PHE A 25 8.28 7.18 -5.04
N LYS A 26 7.64 7.60 -6.14
CA LYS A 26 6.63 8.65 -6.12
C LYS A 26 5.33 8.09 -5.57
N VAL A 27 4.78 8.73 -4.55
CA VAL A 27 3.62 8.25 -3.80
C VAL A 27 2.50 9.28 -3.84
N ASN A 28 1.35 8.87 -4.34
CA ASN A 28 0.09 9.61 -4.21
C ASN A 28 -0.67 9.02 -3.00
N LEU A 29 -0.74 9.77 -1.90
CA LEU A 29 -1.50 9.37 -0.72
C LEU A 29 -2.92 9.94 -0.83
N VAL A 30 -3.92 9.06 -0.81
CA VAL A 30 -5.33 9.39 -1.02
C VAL A 30 -6.15 9.12 0.23
N ASP A 31 -6.94 10.09 0.66
CA ASP A 31 -7.98 9.90 1.68
C ASP A 31 -9.11 10.91 1.42
N VAL A 32 -10.35 10.54 1.70
CA VAL A 32 -11.51 11.43 1.53
C VAL A 32 -11.50 12.62 2.50
N SER A 33 -10.72 12.53 3.58
CA SER A 33 -10.57 13.56 4.60
C SER A 33 -9.22 14.27 4.47
N GLN A 34 -9.23 15.58 4.18
CA GLN A 34 -8.02 16.40 4.22
C GLN A 34 -7.32 16.35 5.58
N GLU A 35 -8.09 16.34 6.67
CA GLU A 35 -7.52 16.22 8.02
C GLU A 35 -6.81 14.87 8.24
N ALA A 36 -7.28 13.78 7.64
CA ALA A 36 -6.60 12.49 7.71
C ALA A 36 -5.27 12.53 6.95
N LEU A 37 -5.23 13.17 5.78
CA LEU A 37 -4.02 13.40 5.00
C LEU A 37 -3.01 14.24 5.80
N ASP A 38 -3.43 15.35 6.38
CA ASP A 38 -2.57 16.24 7.17
C ASP A 38 -1.99 15.52 8.39
N ARG A 39 -2.81 14.73 9.10
CA ARG A 39 -2.33 13.87 10.21
C ARG A 39 -1.36 12.80 9.73
N GLY A 40 -1.62 12.19 8.58
CA GLY A 40 -0.74 11.19 7.97
C GLY A 40 0.64 11.78 7.67
N ILE A 41 0.70 12.92 6.99
CA ILE A 41 1.96 13.63 6.69
C ILE A 41 2.69 14.05 7.98
N LYS A 42 1.96 14.58 8.97
CA LYS A 42 2.54 14.92 10.27
C LYS A 42 3.16 13.71 10.96
N THR A 43 2.50 12.56 10.89
CA THR A 43 3.01 11.30 11.48
C THR A 43 4.29 10.86 10.77
N ILE A 44 4.31 10.89 9.42
CA ILE A 44 5.50 10.57 8.62
C ILE A 44 6.66 11.50 9.00
N THR A 45 6.42 12.83 9.05
CA THR A 45 7.42 13.82 9.43
C THR A 45 8.00 13.54 10.80
N THR A 46 7.15 13.31 11.81
CA THR A 46 7.59 12.99 13.17
C THR A 46 8.43 11.71 13.23
N ASN A 47 8.08 10.68 12.43
CA ASN A 47 8.85 9.43 12.37
C ASN A 47 10.22 9.66 11.72
N LEU A 48 10.29 10.45 10.67
CA LEU A 48 11.57 10.85 10.04
C LEU A 48 12.45 11.63 11.00
N ASP A 49 11.89 12.58 11.77
CA ASP A 49 12.63 13.33 12.81
C ASP A 49 13.24 12.40 13.88
N ARG A 50 12.51 11.36 14.28
CA ARG A 50 13.01 10.35 15.21
C ARG A 50 14.16 9.52 14.64
N ILE A 51 14.12 9.26 13.33
CA ILE A 51 15.19 8.52 12.64
C ILE A 51 16.45 9.40 12.53
N ILE A 52 16.28 10.70 12.24
CA ILE A 52 17.38 11.69 12.23
C ILE A 52 18.01 11.81 13.61
N ALA A 53 17.20 11.95 14.67
CA ALA A 53 17.69 12.05 16.03
C ALA A 53 18.53 10.83 16.48
N LYS A 54 18.35 9.68 15.84
CA LYS A 54 19.15 8.46 16.04
C LYS A 54 20.37 8.37 15.11
N GLY A 55 20.61 9.37 14.26
CA GLY A 55 21.73 9.41 13.31
C GLY A 55 21.58 8.46 12.11
N ASN A 56 20.37 7.95 11.83
CA ASN A 56 20.11 6.98 10.78
C ASN A 56 19.51 7.58 9.50
N LEU A 57 19.32 8.90 9.46
CA LEU A 57 18.82 9.65 8.30
C LEU A 57 19.35 11.08 8.34
N THR A 58 19.52 11.73 7.19
CA THR A 58 19.87 13.15 7.10
C THR A 58 18.65 14.04 6.85
N GLU A 59 18.78 15.36 7.04
CA GLU A 59 17.69 16.32 6.74
C GLU A 59 17.39 16.34 5.23
N GLU A 60 18.40 16.16 4.37
CA GLU A 60 18.23 16.07 2.92
C GLU A 60 17.39 14.85 2.54
N GLN A 61 17.68 13.69 3.13
CA GLN A 61 16.91 12.45 2.89
C GLN A 61 15.47 12.57 3.40
N LYS A 62 15.24 13.27 4.51
CA LYS A 62 13.88 13.59 4.99
C LYS A 62 13.15 14.48 3.98
N ALA A 63 13.80 15.54 3.50
CA ALA A 63 13.20 16.45 2.54
C ALA A 63 12.85 15.71 1.22
N GLU A 64 13.75 14.84 0.74
CA GLU A 64 13.51 13.99 -0.43
C GLU A 64 12.33 13.04 -0.21
N THR A 65 12.26 12.38 0.94
CA THR A 65 11.16 11.47 1.29
C THR A 65 9.81 12.20 1.27
N LEU A 66 9.72 13.36 1.91
CA LEU A 66 8.50 14.16 1.93
C LEU A 66 8.16 14.72 0.54
N GLY A 67 9.16 15.11 -0.25
CA GLY A 67 9.02 15.56 -1.64
C GLY A 67 8.58 14.46 -2.62
N ASN A 68 8.63 13.20 -2.21
CA ASN A 68 8.11 12.07 -2.97
C ASN A 68 6.62 11.81 -2.71
N ILE A 69 5.98 12.48 -1.74
CA ILE A 69 4.57 12.26 -1.38
C ILE A 69 3.72 13.44 -1.86
N THR A 70 2.68 13.15 -2.62
CA THR A 70 1.62 14.10 -2.97
C THR A 70 0.29 13.59 -2.40
N THR A 71 -0.53 14.49 -1.87
CA THR A 71 -1.81 14.13 -1.24
C THR A 71 -2.99 14.50 -2.13
N PHE A 72 -4.04 13.66 -2.12
CA PHE A 72 -5.26 13.85 -2.92
C PHE A 72 -6.49 13.47 -2.09
N THR A 73 -7.58 14.22 -2.25
CA THR A 73 -8.87 13.90 -1.64
C THR A 73 -9.79 13.10 -2.56
N ALA A 74 -9.44 12.98 -3.84
CA ALA A 74 -10.19 12.21 -4.83
C ALA A 74 -9.29 11.18 -5.50
N LEU A 75 -9.79 9.96 -5.62
CA LEU A 75 -9.07 8.84 -6.24
C LEU A 75 -8.82 9.07 -7.75
N SER A 76 -9.76 9.74 -8.43
CA SER A 76 -9.65 10.10 -9.86
C SER A 76 -8.41 10.93 -10.19
N ASP A 77 -7.98 11.77 -9.25
CA ASP A 77 -6.86 12.69 -9.48
C ASP A 77 -5.49 12.01 -9.25
N ALA A 78 -5.50 10.85 -8.59
CA ALA A 78 -4.29 10.17 -8.13
C ALA A 78 -3.89 8.95 -8.98
N CYS A 79 -4.84 8.30 -9.68
CA CYS A 79 -4.63 6.96 -10.24
C CYS A 79 -4.12 6.93 -11.69
N GLY A 80 -4.19 8.03 -12.43
CA GLY A 80 -4.02 8.04 -13.89
C GLY A 80 -2.67 7.52 -14.43
N ASN A 81 -1.63 7.47 -13.61
CA ASN A 81 -0.30 6.97 -13.96
C ASN A 81 0.24 5.95 -12.96
N ALA A 82 -0.63 5.32 -12.17
CA ALA A 82 -0.24 4.37 -11.15
C ALA A 82 0.31 3.07 -11.75
N ASP A 83 1.44 2.59 -11.23
CA ASP A 83 1.95 1.24 -11.49
C ASP A 83 1.44 0.23 -10.46
N LEU A 84 1.22 0.69 -9.24
CA LEU A 84 0.70 -0.08 -8.10
C LEU A 84 -0.21 0.81 -7.26
N ILE A 85 -1.36 0.28 -6.88
CA ILE A 85 -2.25 0.89 -5.88
C ILE A 85 -2.33 -0.04 -4.68
N VAL A 86 -2.05 0.47 -3.49
CA VAL A 86 -2.17 -0.26 -2.22
C VAL A 86 -3.34 0.31 -1.42
N GLU A 87 -4.40 -0.44 -1.27
CA GLU A 87 -5.55 -0.07 -0.48
C GLU A 87 -5.32 -0.42 1.00
N ALA A 88 -5.43 0.59 1.88
CA ALA A 88 -5.27 0.50 3.32
C ALA A 88 -6.38 1.26 4.08
N ALA A 89 -7.59 1.28 3.52
CA ALA A 89 -8.77 1.87 4.13
C ALA A 89 -9.35 0.96 5.24
N THR A 90 -10.46 1.39 5.86
CA THR A 90 -11.14 0.67 6.93
C THR A 90 -11.45 -0.80 6.56
N GLU A 91 -11.31 -1.72 7.52
CA GLU A 91 -11.57 -3.15 7.36
C GLU A 91 -13.08 -3.42 7.26
N ASN A 92 -13.64 -3.07 6.12
CA ASN A 92 -15.04 -3.28 5.76
C ASN A 92 -15.13 -3.82 4.34
N GLN A 93 -15.70 -5.02 4.18
CA GLN A 93 -15.73 -5.73 2.91
C GLN A 93 -16.46 -4.95 1.81
N ASP A 94 -17.64 -4.39 2.10
CA ASP A 94 -18.43 -3.70 1.09
C ASP A 94 -17.74 -2.42 0.61
N LEU A 95 -17.08 -1.71 1.54
CA LEU A 95 -16.28 -0.55 1.21
C LEU A 95 -15.10 -0.93 0.32
N LYS A 96 -14.36 -2.00 0.66
CA LYS A 96 -13.22 -2.46 -0.14
C LYS A 96 -13.65 -2.89 -1.54
N LEU A 97 -14.77 -3.61 -1.70
CA LEU A 97 -15.29 -3.96 -3.02
C LEU A 97 -15.62 -2.73 -3.88
N LYS A 98 -16.20 -1.67 -3.27
CA LYS A 98 -16.45 -0.39 -3.95
C LYS A 98 -15.16 0.30 -4.37
N ILE A 99 -14.18 0.37 -3.46
CA ILE A 99 -12.86 0.97 -3.74
C ILE A 99 -12.18 0.21 -4.88
N PHE A 100 -12.16 -1.12 -4.85
CA PHE A 100 -11.53 -1.93 -5.89
C PHE A 100 -12.19 -1.76 -7.26
N LYS A 101 -13.51 -1.64 -7.30
CA LYS A 101 -14.23 -1.30 -8.54
C LYS A 101 -13.80 0.06 -9.10
N GLN A 102 -13.67 1.08 -8.24
CA GLN A 102 -13.19 2.40 -8.66
C GLN A 102 -11.71 2.36 -9.11
N MET A 103 -10.85 1.64 -8.39
CA MET A 103 -9.45 1.44 -8.79
C MET A 103 -9.36 0.80 -10.17
N ASP A 104 -10.18 -0.22 -10.44
CA ASP A 104 -10.23 -0.92 -11.72
C ASP A 104 -10.66 -0.02 -12.89
N GLU A 105 -11.57 0.92 -12.62
CA GLU A 105 -12.06 1.87 -13.62
C GLU A 105 -11.06 3.02 -13.90
N LEU A 106 -10.30 3.45 -12.89
CA LEU A 106 -9.46 4.66 -12.95
C LEU A 106 -7.99 4.37 -13.24
N ALA A 107 -7.49 3.21 -12.87
CA ALA A 107 -6.08 2.88 -13.01
C ALA A 107 -5.73 2.38 -14.43
N PRO A 108 -4.49 2.60 -14.91
CA PRO A 108 -4.01 2.01 -16.15
C PRO A 108 -4.18 0.48 -16.17
N GLU A 109 -4.37 -0.10 -17.36
CA GLU A 109 -4.59 -1.56 -17.52
C GLU A 109 -3.47 -2.41 -16.87
N ASN A 110 -2.24 -1.92 -16.90
CA ASN A 110 -1.10 -2.65 -16.34
C ASN A 110 -0.90 -2.46 -14.84
N CYS A 111 -1.70 -1.60 -14.19
CA CYS A 111 -1.60 -1.33 -12.77
C CYS A 111 -1.97 -2.57 -11.95
N ILE A 112 -1.14 -2.90 -10.95
CA ILE A 112 -1.44 -3.92 -9.95
C ILE A 112 -2.29 -3.29 -8.84
N LEU A 113 -3.31 -4.00 -8.39
CA LEU A 113 -4.23 -3.59 -7.33
C LEU A 113 -3.99 -4.44 -6.09
N ALA A 114 -3.38 -3.85 -5.07
CA ALA A 114 -3.06 -4.53 -3.82
C ALA A 114 -3.97 -4.07 -2.67
N THR A 115 -4.19 -4.93 -1.70
CA THR A 115 -4.89 -4.59 -0.45
C THR A 115 -4.07 -4.97 0.77
N ASN A 116 -4.10 -4.10 1.79
CA ASN A 116 -3.50 -4.36 3.10
C ASN A 116 -4.50 -4.98 4.08
N THR A 117 -5.60 -5.57 3.60
CA THR A 117 -6.56 -6.26 4.48
C THR A 117 -5.88 -7.32 5.33
N SER A 118 -6.37 -7.50 6.55
CA SER A 118 -5.86 -8.51 7.50
C SER A 118 -6.68 -9.80 7.49
N SER A 119 -7.88 -9.79 6.88
CA SER A 119 -8.84 -10.89 7.05
C SER A 119 -9.76 -11.16 5.87
N ILE A 120 -9.97 -10.16 4.99
CA ILE A 120 -10.91 -10.29 3.87
C ILE A 120 -10.25 -11.04 2.72
N SER A 121 -10.94 -12.05 2.18
CA SER A 121 -10.45 -12.86 1.07
C SER A 121 -10.05 -12.01 -0.13
N ILE A 122 -8.84 -12.21 -0.61
CA ILE A 122 -8.30 -11.57 -1.80
C ILE A 122 -9.09 -11.98 -3.04
N THR A 123 -9.48 -13.25 -3.12
CA THR A 123 -10.34 -13.79 -4.18
C THR A 123 -11.68 -13.06 -4.24
N LYS A 124 -12.27 -12.78 -3.06
CA LYS A 124 -13.51 -12.01 -2.98
C LYS A 124 -13.34 -10.58 -3.44
N ILE A 125 -12.25 -9.92 -3.04
CA ILE A 125 -11.93 -8.54 -3.48
C ILE A 125 -11.70 -8.52 -4.99
N ALA A 126 -10.93 -9.47 -5.53
CA ALA A 126 -10.64 -9.57 -6.96
C ALA A 126 -11.91 -9.72 -7.82
N SER A 127 -12.95 -10.36 -7.31
CA SER A 127 -14.23 -10.53 -8.03
C SER A 127 -14.96 -9.20 -8.30
N ALA A 128 -14.57 -8.10 -7.67
CA ALA A 128 -15.11 -6.76 -7.95
C ALA A 128 -14.44 -6.06 -9.13
N THR A 129 -13.39 -6.65 -9.72
CA THR A 129 -12.58 -6.06 -10.79
C THR A 129 -12.69 -6.86 -12.09
N LYS A 130 -12.32 -6.22 -13.21
CA LYS A 130 -12.21 -6.88 -14.54
C LYS A 130 -10.82 -7.47 -14.78
N ARG A 131 -9.88 -7.30 -13.82
CA ARG A 131 -8.49 -7.78 -13.86
C ARG A 131 -8.12 -8.57 -12.60
N PRO A 132 -8.87 -9.66 -12.26
CA PRO A 132 -8.64 -10.40 -11.02
C PRO A 132 -7.22 -11.00 -10.93
N GLU A 133 -6.55 -11.23 -12.07
CA GLU A 133 -5.17 -11.70 -12.15
C GLU A 133 -4.15 -10.66 -11.67
N LYS A 134 -4.53 -9.37 -11.60
CA LYS A 134 -3.71 -8.25 -11.11
C LYS A 134 -4.07 -7.83 -9.68
N VAL A 135 -4.93 -8.57 -9.00
CA VAL A 135 -5.30 -8.31 -7.61
C VAL A 135 -4.51 -9.22 -6.67
N ILE A 136 -3.96 -8.62 -5.59
CA ILE A 136 -3.08 -9.32 -4.65
C ILE A 136 -3.22 -8.72 -3.23
N GLY A 137 -2.99 -9.55 -2.21
CA GLY A 137 -2.82 -9.09 -0.84
C GLY A 137 -1.37 -8.67 -0.59
N MET A 138 -1.17 -7.51 0.02
CA MET A 138 0.12 -6.99 0.46
C MET A 138 -0.02 -6.52 1.90
N HIS A 139 -0.01 -7.49 2.82
CA HIS A 139 -0.32 -7.28 4.23
C HIS A 139 0.93 -6.91 5.02
N PHE A 140 1.06 -5.62 5.30
CA PHE A 140 2.14 -5.06 6.12
C PHE A 140 1.84 -5.20 7.61
N MET A 141 2.90 -5.26 8.43
CA MET A 141 2.81 -5.30 9.89
C MET A 141 3.02 -3.91 10.49
N ASN A 142 2.28 -3.61 11.56
CA ASN A 142 2.38 -2.33 12.28
C ASN A 142 3.51 -2.37 13.33
N PRO A 143 4.39 -1.37 13.42
CA PRO A 143 4.56 -0.16 12.58
C PRO A 143 5.26 -0.46 11.24
N VAL A 144 4.64 -0.04 10.13
CA VAL A 144 5.11 -0.40 8.77
C VAL A 144 6.57 -0.04 8.50
N PRO A 145 7.10 1.16 8.85
CA PRO A 145 8.49 1.48 8.57
C PRO A 145 9.51 0.59 9.32
N ILE A 146 9.11 -0.02 10.45
CA ILE A 146 9.99 -0.79 11.33
C ILE A 146 9.88 -2.29 11.06
N MET A 147 8.66 -2.80 10.93
CA MET A 147 8.40 -4.23 10.77
C MET A 147 8.84 -4.71 9.40
N LYS A 148 9.61 -5.80 9.39
CA LYS A 148 10.17 -6.33 8.14
C LYS A 148 9.21 -7.24 7.39
N LEU A 149 8.36 -7.98 8.09
CA LEU A 149 7.46 -8.96 7.48
C LEU A 149 6.41 -8.26 6.60
N VAL A 150 6.21 -8.80 5.41
CA VAL A 150 5.05 -8.54 4.55
C VAL A 150 4.52 -9.88 4.05
N GLU A 151 3.27 -10.19 4.37
CA GLU A 151 2.59 -11.33 3.78
C GLU A 151 2.09 -10.96 2.38
N ILE A 152 2.42 -11.78 1.40
CA ILE A 152 1.96 -11.65 0.02
C ILE A 152 0.93 -12.73 -0.24
N ILE A 153 -0.34 -12.34 -0.30
CA ILE A 153 -1.46 -13.27 -0.36
C ILE A 153 -1.97 -13.35 -1.80
N LYS A 154 -1.90 -14.54 -2.39
CA LYS A 154 -2.46 -14.81 -3.71
C LYS A 154 -3.94 -15.16 -3.59
N GLY A 155 -4.80 -14.39 -4.27
CA GLY A 155 -6.16 -14.83 -4.56
C GLY A 155 -6.16 -15.95 -5.62
N TYR A 156 -7.30 -16.57 -5.81
CA TYR A 156 -7.45 -17.70 -6.75
C TYR A 156 -6.98 -17.36 -8.18
N SER A 157 -7.24 -16.15 -8.64
CA SER A 157 -6.90 -15.71 -10.01
C SER A 157 -5.59 -14.92 -10.08
N THR A 158 -4.93 -14.60 -8.98
CA THR A 158 -3.69 -13.81 -8.99
C THR A 158 -2.63 -14.47 -9.86
N SER A 159 -2.13 -13.76 -10.87
CA SER A 159 -1.15 -14.32 -11.80
C SER A 159 0.24 -14.45 -11.13
N LYS A 160 1.06 -15.35 -11.71
CA LYS A 160 2.44 -15.49 -11.25
C LYS A 160 3.25 -14.20 -11.44
N GLU A 161 3.03 -13.49 -12.54
CA GLU A 161 3.68 -12.23 -12.86
C GLU A 161 3.35 -11.15 -11.83
N THR A 162 2.08 -11.06 -11.43
CA THR A 162 1.63 -10.15 -10.37
C THR A 162 2.29 -10.49 -9.03
N PHE A 163 2.29 -11.78 -8.68
CA PHE A 163 2.94 -12.24 -7.46
C PHE A 163 4.43 -11.94 -7.45
N ASP A 164 5.17 -12.32 -8.50
CA ASP A 164 6.62 -12.12 -8.59
C ASP A 164 6.95 -10.62 -8.50
N ALA A 165 6.18 -9.76 -9.19
CA ALA A 165 6.39 -8.31 -9.19
C ALA A 165 6.24 -7.71 -7.77
N ILE A 166 5.22 -8.12 -7.01
CA ILE A 166 4.99 -7.62 -5.64
C ILE A 166 5.98 -8.23 -4.65
N PHE A 167 6.36 -9.48 -4.85
CA PHE A 167 7.38 -10.14 -4.03
C PHE A 167 8.73 -9.43 -4.14
N GLU A 168 9.18 -9.11 -5.36
CA GLU A 168 10.43 -8.36 -5.59
C GLU A 168 10.31 -6.89 -5.16
N MET A 169 9.15 -6.26 -5.36
CA MET A 169 8.88 -4.92 -4.82
C MET A 169 9.06 -4.88 -3.30
N SER A 170 8.53 -5.87 -2.59
CA SER A 170 8.67 -5.95 -1.13
C SER A 170 10.13 -6.06 -0.68
N LYS A 171 10.97 -6.80 -1.41
CA LYS A 171 12.42 -6.84 -1.14
C LYS A 171 13.08 -5.49 -1.39
N THR A 172 12.69 -4.78 -2.46
CA THR A 172 13.18 -3.43 -2.77
C THR A 172 12.88 -2.45 -1.64
N LEU A 173 11.73 -2.62 -0.96
CA LEU A 173 11.37 -1.86 0.24
C LEU A 173 12.15 -2.26 1.51
N GLY A 174 13.11 -3.18 1.42
CA GLY A 174 13.85 -3.71 2.57
C GLY A 174 13.01 -4.63 3.46
N LYS A 175 11.89 -5.15 2.94
CA LYS A 175 11.01 -6.08 3.63
C LYS A 175 11.40 -7.54 3.36
N VAL A 176 10.85 -8.42 4.19
CA VAL A 176 10.94 -9.88 4.04
C VAL A 176 9.56 -10.37 3.62
N PRO A 177 9.32 -10.56 2.30
CA PRO A 177 8.06 -11.08 1.81
C PRO A 177 7.94 -12.57 2.08
N VAL A 178 6.73 -12.98 2.46
CA VAL A 178 6.35 -14.39 2.65
C VAL A 178 5.11 -14.68 1.84
N GLU A 179 5.16 -15.74 1.03
CA GLU A 179 3.98 -16.21 0.28
C GLU A 179 2.97 -16.83 1.23
N VAL A 180 1.71 -16.41 1.09
CA VAL A 180 0.60 -16.89 1.92
C VAL A 180 -0.61 -17.19 1.03
N ASN A 181 -1.32 -18.25 1.34
CA ASN A 181 -2.58 -18.59 0.68
C ASN A 181 -3.74 -17.75 1.23
N ASP A 182 -4.77 -17.54 0.39
CA ASP A 182 -5.98 -16.78 0.71
C ASP A 182 -6.93 -17.57 1.65
N TYR A 183 -6.44 -17.84 2.87
CA TYR A 183 -7.24 -18.46 3.93
C TYR A 183 -7.61 -17.43 5.00
N PRO A 184 -8.75 -17.59 5.70
CA PRO A 184 -9.19 -16.67 6.74
C PRO A 184 -8.10 -16.41 7.79
N GLY A 185 -7.75 -15.13 8.01
CA GLY A 185 -6.72 -14.69 8.97
C GLY A 185 -5.28 -14.88 8.48
N PHE A 186 -5.07 -15.32 7.24
CA PHE A 186 -3.76 -15.55 6.61
C PHE A 186 -2.86 -16.42 7.49
N VAL A 187 -1.60 -16.02 7.79
CA VAL A 187 -0.74 -16.70 8.75
C VAL A 187 -0.58 -15.90 10.03
N ALA A 188 -0.26 -14.60 9.93
CA ALA A 188 0.07 -13.77 11.09
C ALA A 188 -1.06 -13.63 12.12
N ASN A 189 -2.34 -13.72 11.70
CA ASN A 189 -3.50 -13.63 12.59
C ASN A 189 -4.04 -14.99 13.08
N ARG A 190 -3.33 -16.08 12.79
CA ARG A 190 -3.72 -17.46 13.19
C ARG A 190 -2.84 -18.06 14.27
N ILE A 191 -1.79 -17.35 14.68
CA ILE A 191 -0.79 -17.78 15.66
C ILE A 191 -1.15 -17.28 17.05
#